data_2f507e64b0dce736c5df9000a0cd96e7
#
_entry.id   2f507e64b0dce736c5df9000a0cd96e7
#
_cell.length_a   1.000
_cell.length_b   1.000
_cell.length_c   1.000
_cell.angle_alpha   90.00
_cell.angle_beta   90.00
_cell.angle_gamma   90.00
#
_symmetry.space_group_name_H-M   'P 1'
#
loop_
_entity.id
_entity.type
_entity.pdbx_description
1 polymer ?
#
loop_
_entity_poly.entity_id
_entity_poly.type
_entity_poly.pdbx_seq_one_letter_code
_entity_poly.pdbx_strand_id
1 'polypeptide(L)'
;MCIRDRFNINQDGTLKITLNIDETTDTKSYPLTINANSNTQSKTAGILLEVTSDDVDNDGVKNDVDNCPETANPNQSDIDGDGIGDVCDPNPLPKDTFSLQNTDETCRSSNDGKMRLDVKSDGLPNDTDFKFTVAVTGGPSGFSHTPEKLSSDTWKKENLQAATYTVCITSEYMSNFEQCF
;
A
#
# COMPACT_ATOMS: atom_id res chain seq x y z
N MET A 1 2.36 19.27 32.06
CA MET A 1 2.15 18.12 32.98
C MET A 1 3.25 18.13 34.02
N CYS A 2 2.96 18.25 35.31
CA CYS A 2 3.94 18.16 36.39
C CYS A 2 3.68 16.86 37.13
N ILE A 3 4.46 15.83 36.87
CA ILE A 3 4.42 14.62 37.67
C ILE A 3 5.36 14.84 38.88
N ARG A 4 4.76 14.98 40.08
CA ARG A 4 5.51 15.04 41.35
C ARG A 4 5.20 13.79 42.16
N ASP A 5 5.81 12.68 41.79
CA ASP A 5 5.71 11.46 42.57
C ASP A 5 7.02 11.12 43.24
N ARG A 6 6.95 10.58 44.44
CA ARG A 6 8.12 10.02 45.17
C ARG A 6 8.11 8.52 44.93
N PHE A 7 9.17 8.04 44.35
CA PHE A 7 9.37 6.61 44.09
C PHE A 7 10.35 6.04 45.11
N ASN A 8 10.07 4.84 45.62
CA ASN A 8 11.03 4.09 46.41
C ASN A 8 11.79 3.13 45.52
N ILE A 9 13.11 3.18 45.60
CA ILE A 9 14.00 2.25 44.90
C ILE A 9 14.02 0.93 45.67
N ASN A 10 13.81 -0.19 44.97
CA ASN A 10 13.91 -1.52 45.55
C ASN A 10 15.34 -1.82 46.04
N GLN A 11 15.51 -2.83 46.87
CA GLN A 11 16.82 -3.21 47.42
C GLN A 11 17.83 -3.63 46.37
N ASP A 12 17.39 -4.02 45.18
CA ASP A 12 18.22 -4.34 44.01
C ASP A 12 18.66 -3.14 43.19
N GLY A 13 18.24 -1.94 43.58
CA GLY A 13 18.57 -0.70 42.87
C GLY A 13 17.74 -0.43 41.61
N THR A 14 16.71 -1.21 41.33
CA THR A 14 15.83 -1.02 40.14
C THR A 14 14.66 -0.11 40.49
N LEU A 15 14.43 0.90 39.67
CA LEU A 15 13.24 1.79 39.69
C LEU A 15 12.41 1.53 38.43
N LYS A 16 11.18 1.06 38.62
CA LYS A 16 10.18 0.98 37.55
C LYS A 16 9.25 2.19 37.65
N ILE A 17 9.23 3.02 36.61
CA ILE A 17 8.32 4.13 36.47
C ILE A 17 7.30 3.75 35.40
N THR A 18 6.02 3.78 35.72
CA THR A 18 4.94 3.61 34.75
C THR A 18 4.32 4.98 34.50
N LEU A 19 4.32 5.41 33.25
CA LEU A 19 3.68 6.65 32.82
C LEU A 19 2.37 6.26 32.14
N ASN A 20 1.26 6.80 32.66
CA ASN A 20 -0.02 6.72 31.97
C ASN A 20 -0.17 8.01 31.16
N ILE A 21 -0.20 7.89 29.85
CA ILE A 21 -0.34 8.99 28.92
C ILE A 21 -1.81 9.01 28.48
N ASP A 22 -2.45 10.18 28.66
CA ASP A 22 -3.83 10.41 28.23
C ASP A 22 -3.87 10.55 26.70
N GLU A 23 -4.90 10.03 26.04
CA GLU A 23 -5.11 10.12 24.59
C GLU A 23 -5.15 11.57 24.08
N THR A 24 -5.45 12.53 24.97
CA THR A 24 -5.43 13.98 24.66
C THR A 24 -4.03 14.59 24.77
N THR A 25 -2.99 13.82 25.10
CA THR A 25 -1.64 14.34 25.24
C THR A 25 -1.06 14.70 23.88
N ASP A 26 -0.62 15.95 23.72
CA ASP A 26 0.01 16.41 22.47
C ASP A 26 1.18 15.54 22.06
N THR A 27 1.26 15.22 20.76
CA THR A 27 2.40 14.51 20.17
C THR A 27 3.62 15.43 20.13
N LYS A 28 4.53 15.26 21.04
CA LYS A 28 5.79 16.04 21.14
C LYS A 28 6.77 15.39 22.10
N SER A 29 7.97 15.92 22.12
CA SER A 29 9.00 15.48 23.06
C SER A 29 8.82 16.19 24.40
N TYR A 30 8.78 15.43 25.48
CA TYR A 30 8.72 15.91 26.85
C TYR A 30 10.04 15.66 27.59
N PRO A 31 10.79 16.66 27.98
CA PRO A 31 11.99 16.46 28.80
C PRO A 31 11.58 16.09 30.23
N LEU A 32 12.00 14.93 30.68
CA LEU A 32 11.81 14.47 32.05
C LEU A 32 13.13 14.53 32.81
N THR A 33 13.07 14.95 34.05
CA THR A 33 14.25 14.97 34.92
C THR A 33 14.00 14.08 36.15
N ILE A 34 14.86 13.08 36.34
CA ILE A 34 14.83 12.21 37.50
C ILE A 34 15.92 12.68 38.47
N ASN A 35 15.53 13.06 39.67
CA ASN A 35 16.43 13.45 40.74
C ASN A 35 16.40 12.38 41.85
N ALA A 36 17.53 11.73 42.07
CA ALA A 36 17.73 10.79 43.18
C ALA A 36 18.58 11.45 44.25
N ASN A 37 18.02 11.56 45.46
CA ASN A 37 18.66 12.18 46.61
C ASN A 37 18.83 11.19 47.77
N SER A 38 20.02 11.13 48.31
CA SER A 38 20.30 10.48 49.58
C SER A 38 20.76 11.50 50.63
N ASN A 39 21.00 11.08 51.84
CA ASN A 39 21.47 11.99 52.91
C ASN A 39 22.83 12.63 52.59
N THR A 40 23.61 12.07 51.68
CA THR A 40 24.98 12.49 51.38
C THR A 40 25.24 12.76 49.91
N GLN A 41 24.37 12.36 49.00
CA GLN A 41 24.57 12.50 47.56
C GLN A 41 23.26 12.82 46.82
N SER A 42 23.41 13.59 45.74
CA SER A 42 22.35 13.85 44.77
C SER A 42 22.81 13.49 43.37
N LYS A 43 21.97 12.82 42.58
CA LYS A 43 22.19 12.51 41.17
C LYS A 43 20.94 12.91 40.38
N THR A 44 21.19 13.47 39.20
CA THR A 44 20.15 13.88 38.25
C THR A 44 20.38 13.19 36.92
N ALA A 45 19.31 12.65 36.34
CA ALA A 45 19.29 12.11 34.98
C ALA A 45 18.18 12.77 34.18
N GLY A 46 18.49 13.18 32.97
CA GLY A 46 17.51 13.65 32.00
C GLY A 46 17.08 12.51 31.06
N ILE A 47 15.81 12.42 30.78
CA ILE A 47 15.23 11.49 29.80
C ILE A 47 14.37 12.33 28.87
N LEU A 48 14.43 12.05 27.57
CA LEU A 48 13.50 12.59 26.59
C LEU A 48 12.40 11.55 26.37
N LEU A 49 11.15 11.89 26.69
CA LEU A 49 9.99 11.09 26.36
C LEU A 49 9.40 11.62 25.06
N GLU A 50 9.33 10.78 24.04
CA GLU A 50 8.65 11.09 22.80
C GLU A 50 7.23 10.48 22.85
N VAL A 51 6.23 11.31 22.66
CA VAL A 51 4.82 10.92 22.51
C VAL A 51 4.49 11.04 21.04
N THR A 52 4.19 9.90 20.41
CA THR A 52 3.78 9.84 19.00
C THR A 52 2.29 9.53 18.90
N SER A 53 1.66 9.90 17.78
CA SER A 53 0.30 9.47 17.49
C SER A 53 0.29 7.95 17.31
N ASP A 54 -0.76 7.30 17.77
CA ASP A 54 -1.06 5.91 17.45
C ASP A 54 -1.91 5.75 16.17
N ASP A 55 -2.25 6.88 15.53
CA ASP A 55 -2.92 7.02 14.25
C ASP A 55 -2.21 8.17 13.48
N VAL A 56 -1.31 7.82 12.57
CA VAL A 56 -0.38 8.78 11.94
C VAL A 56 -1.06 9.60 10.86
N ASP A 57 -1.93 8.97 10.07
CA ASP A 57 -2.62 9.61 8.94
C ASP A 57 -4.01 10.16 9.30
N ASN A 58 -4.45 9.90 10.56
CA ASN A 58 -5.70 10.40 11.14
C ASN A 58 -6.96 9.90 10.40
N ASP A 59 -6.98 8.67 9.98
CA ASP A 59 -8.13 8.07 9.31
C ASP A 59 -9.11 7.37 10.29
N GLY A 60 -8.73 7.27 11.56
CA GLY A 60 -9.50 6.66 12.64
C GLY A 60 -9.12 5.20 12.91
N VAL A 61 -8.14 4.65 12.20
CA VAL A 61 -7.58 3.33 12.44
C VAL A 61 -6.19 3.48 13.07
N LYS A 62 -5.91 2.69 14.10
CA LYS A 62 -4.61 2.76 14.77
C LYS A 62 -3.53 2.06 13.95
N ASN A 63 -2.31 2.60 13.95
CA ASN A 63 -1.18 2.08 13.16
C ASN A 63 -0.89 0.59 13.36
N ASP A 64 -1.21 0.02 14.54
CA ASP A 64 -0.94 -1.38 14.86
C ASP A 64 -1.92 -2.37 14.22
N VAL A 65 -3.04 -1.87 13.70
CA VAL A 65 -4.09 -2.65 13.01
C VAL A 65 -4.43 -2.06 11.63
N ASP A 66 -3.79 -0.96 11.25
CA ASP A 66 -3.98 -0.27 9.99
C ASP A 66 -3.16 -0.94 8.87
N ASN A 67 -3.83 -1.25 7.77
CA ASN A 67 -3.19 -1.84 6.59
C ASN A 67 -2.50 -0.81 5.66
N CYS A 68 -2.66 0.52 5.95
CA CYS A 68 -1.91 1.62 5.31
C CYS A 68 -1.53 2.73 6.30
N PRO A 69 -0.65 2.52 7.30
CA PRO A 69 -0.46 3.42 8.45
C PRO A 69 -0.01 4.86 8.15
N GLU A 70 0.35 5.18 6.91
CA GLU A 70 0.78 6.51 6.47
C GLU A 70 -0.13 7.11 5.39
N THR A 71 -1.22 6.42 5.01
CA THR A 71 -2.12 6.83 3.92
C THR A 71 -3.57 6.55 4.27
N ALA A 72 -4.30 7.59 4.60
CA ALA A 72 -5.67 7.50 5.11
C ALA A 72 -6.61 6.62 4.25
N ASN A 73 -7.10 5.55 4.84
CA ASN A 73 -8.02 4.60 4.22
C ASN A 73 -9.01 4.00 5.25
N PRO A 74 -9.92 4.80 5.83
CA PRO A 74 -10.78 4.39 6.95
C PRO A 74 -11.67 3.17 6.64
N ASN A 75 -11.80 2.77 5.37
CA ASN A 75 -12.52 1.58 4.95
C ASN A 75 -11.67 0.31 4.98
N GLN A 76 -10.35 0.42 5.16
CA GLN A 76 -9.38 -0.68 5.25
C GLN A 76 -9.53 -1.71 4.12
N SER A 77 -9.80 -1.21 2.89
CA SER A 77 -9.98 -2.06 1.71
C SER A 77 -8.65 -2.75 1.37
N ASP A 78 -8.73 -4.07 1.15
CA ASP A 78 -7.62 -4.96 0.81
C ASP A 78 -8.22 -6.08 -0.07
N ILE A 79 -8.16 -5.87 -1.39
CA ILE A 79 -8.88 -6.71 -2.37
C ILE A 79 -8.19 -8.05 -2.56
N ASP A 80 -6.87 -8.11 -2.50
CA ASP A 80 -6.13 -9.36 -2.71
C ASP A 80 -5.82 -10.12 -1.41
N GLY A 81 -6.07 -9.48 -0.26
CA GLY A 81 -5.99 -10.10 1.05
C GLY A 81 -4.56 -10.33 1.54
N ASP A 82 -3.58 -9.56 1.05
CA ASP A 82 -2.17 -9.73 1.43
C ASP A 82 -1.78 -8.98 2.70
N GLY A 83 -2.67 -8.13 3.24
CA GLY A 83 -2.50 -7.34 4.45
C GLY A 83 -2.01 -5.91 4.20
N ILE A 84 -1.83 -5.50 2.94
CA ILE A 84 -1.55 -4.13 2.54
C ILE A 84 -2.83 -3.54 1.94
N GLY A 85 -3.23 -2.35 2.39
CA GLY A 85 -4.47 -1.74 1.88
C GLY A 85 -4.32 -1.25 0.44
N ASP A 86 -5.40 -1.35 -0.34
CA ASP A 86 -5.42 -1.02 -1.79
C ASP A 86 -4.80 0.34 -2.13
N VAL A 87 -4.93 1.32 -1.25
CA VAL A 87 -4.47 2.69 -1.51
C VAL A 87 -2.96 2.85 -1.40
N CYS A 88 -2.30 2.01 -0.64
CA CYS A 88 -0.85 1.99 -0.43
C CYS A 88 -0.16 0.77 -1.05
N ASP A 89 -0.94 -0.16 -1.61
CA ASP A 89 -0.40 -1.36 -2.26
C ASP A 89 -0.01 -1.07 -3.73
N PRO A 90 1.24 -1.39 -4.12
CA PRO A 90 1.67 -1.35 -5.52
C PRO A 90 0.95 -2.36 -6.42
N ASN A 91 0.37 -3.43 -5.85
CA ASN A 91 -0.28 -4.51 -6.60
C ASN A 91 -1.61 -4.92 -5.96
N PRO A 92 -2.60 -4.03 -5.88
CA PRO A 92 -3.82 -4.19 -5.08
C PRO A 92 -4.81 -5.23 -5.63
N LEU A 93 -4.41 -6.02 -6.60
CA LEU A 93 -5.26 -7.03 -7.24
C LEU A 93 -4.63 -8.41 -7.19
N PRO A 94 -5.44 -9.48 -7.05
CA PRO A 94 -4.94 -10.85 -7.10
C PRO A 94 -4.06 -11.12 -8.32
N LYS A 95 -2.97 -11.86 -8.15
CA LYS A 95 -1.96 -12.12 -9.20
C LYS A 95 -2.51 -12.72 -10.48
N ASP A 96 -3.63 -13.41 -10.41
CA ASP A 96 -4.32 -14.05 -11.54
C ASP A 96 -5.49 -13.23 -12.10
N THR A 97 -5.63 -11.97 -11.69
CA THR A 97 -6.67 -11.06 -12.20
C THR A 97 -6.55 -10.87 -13.71
N PHE A 98 -5.34 -10.79 -14.22
CA PHE A 98 -5.09 -10.60 -15.66
C PHE A 98 -4.40 -11.81 -16.28
N SER A 99 -4.92 -12.25 -17.41
CA SER A 99 -4.35 -13.32 -18.22
C SER A 99 -4.08 -12.83 -19.64
N LEU A 100 -2.81 -12.62 -19.97
CA LEU A 100 -2.38 -12.26 -21.32
C LEU A 100 -1.96 -13.50 -22.08
N GLN A 101 -2.62 -13.76 -23.20
CA GLN A 101 -2.32 -14.84 -24.14
C GLN A 101 -1.85 -14.24 -25.46
N ASN A 102 -0.79 -14.80 -26.04
CA ASN A 102 -0.30 -14.44 -27.34
C ASN A 102 -0.25 -15.67 -28.27
N THR A 103 -0.42 -15.43 -29.54
CA THR A 103 -0.19 -16.40 -30.61
C THR A 103 0.77 -15.76 -31.60
N ASP A 104 1.89 -16.40 -31.81
CA ASP A 104 2.91 -15.92 -32.75
C ASP A 104 2.43 -16.00 -34.21
N GLU A 105 3.10 -15.25 -35.09
CA GLU A 105 2.88 -15.39 -36.53
C GLU A 105 3.11 -16.83 -37.00
N THR A 106 2.24 -17.31 -37.89
CA THR A 106 2.38 -18.67 -38.48
C THR A 106 3.58 -18.77 -39.40
N CYS A 107 3.90 -17.69 -40.10
CA CYS A 107 5.07 -17.60 -40.97
C CYS A 107 5.66 -16.18 -40.88
N ARG A 108 6.96 -16.07 -41.21
CA ARG A 108 7.63 -14.76 -41.21
C ARG A 108 6.90 -13.79 -42.14
N SER A 109 6.50 -12.64 -41.62
CA SER A 109 5.77 -11.58 -42.34
C SER A 109 4.32 -11.91 -42.71
N SER A 110 3.69 -12.91 -42.10
CA SER A 110 2.28 -13.19 -42.29
C SER A 110 1.38 -12.14 -41.60
N ASN A 111 1.92 -11.45 -40.59
CA ASN A 111 1.22 -10.43 -39.81
C ASN A 111 -0.10 -10.98 -39.19
N ASP A 112 -0.14 -12.24 -38.85
CA ASP A 112 -1.31 -12.94 -38.30
C ASP A 112 -1.19 -13.24 -36.80
N GLY A 113 -0.20 -12.67 -36.14
CA GLY A 113 -0.04 -12.74 -34.71
C GLY A 113 -1.23 -12.17 -33.97
N LYS A 114 -1.53 -12.69 -32.80
CA LYS A 114 -2.68 -12.28 -32.00
C LYS A 114 -2.31 -12.18 -30.54
N MET A 115 -2.96 -11.26 -29.83
CA MET A 115 -2.99 -11.23 -28.39
C MET A 115 -4.43 -11.16 -27.88
N ARG A 116 -4.64 -11.73 -26.70
CA ARG A 116 -5.87 -11.66 -25.96
C ARG A 116 -5.55 -11.41 -24.49
N LEU A 117 -6.20 -10.43 -23.91
CA LEU A 117 -6.19 -10.14 -22.50
C LEU A 117 -7.56 -10.47 -21.93
N ASP A 118 -7.60 -11.36 -20.97
CA ASP A 118 -8.78 -11.67 -20.18
C ASP A 118 -8.60 -11.16 -18.75
N VAL A 119 -9.65 -10.57 -18.19
CA VAL A 119 -9.72 -10.13 -16.80
C VAL A 119 -10.64 -11.08 -16.05
N LYS A 120 -10.14 -11.64 -14.96
CA LYS A 120 -10.90 -12.47 -14.04
C LYS A 120 -11.56 -11.57 -13.00
N SER A 121 -12.83 -11.31 -13.18
CA SER A 121 -13.62 -10.43 -12.29
C SER A 121 -14.13 -11.13 -11.02
N ASP A 122 -14.00 -12.46 -10.94
CA ASP A 122 -14.43 -13.24 -9.77
C ASP A 122 -13.63 -12.83 -8.53
N GLY A 123 -14.32 -12.26 -7.54
CA GLY A 123 -13.71 -11.80 -6.29
C GLY A 123 -13.39 -10.31 -6.26
N LEU A 124 -13.50 -9.59 -7.38
CA LEU A 124 -13.41 -8.14 -7.39
C LEU A 124 -14.73 -7.52 -6.92
N PRO A 125 -14.72 -6.49 -6.05
CA PRO A 125 -15.94 -5.82 -5.63
C PRO A 125 -16.58 -5.11 -6.84
N ASN A 126 -17.75 -5.58 -7.30
CA ASN A 126 -18.54 -5.03 -8.42
C ASN A 126 -17.74 -4.80 -9.71
N ASP A 127 -17.66 -5.84 -10.55
CA ASP A 127 -16.95 -5.89 -11.84
C ASP A 127 -17.23 -4.71 -12.80
N THR A 128 -18.35 -4.03 -12.63
CA THR A 128 -18.75 -2.87 -13.43
C THR A 128 -17.96 -1.59 -13.09
N ASP A 129 -17.36 -1.51 -11.91
CA ASP A 129 -16.76 -0.29 -11.40
C ASP A 129 -15.25 -0.14 -11.71
N PHE A 130 -14.54 -1.23 -12.00
CA PHE A 130 -13.10 -1.19 -12.24
C PHE A 130 -12.69 -0.47 -13.53
N LYS A 131 -13.57 -0.42 -14.54
CA LYS A 131 -13.36 0.34 -15.78
C LYS A 131 -11.92 0.29 -16.30
N PHE A 132 -11.43 -0.91 -16.52
CA PHE A 132 -10.08 -1.10 -17.03
C PHE A 132 -9.91 -0.51 -18.43
N THR A 133 -8.81 0.19 -18.61
CA THR A 133 -8.32 0.68 -19.91
C THR A 133 -7.05 -0.06 -20.27
N VAL A 134 -7.00 -0.58 -21.49
CA VAL A 134 -5.87 -1.33 -22.02
C VAL A 134 -5.17 -0.54 -23.10
N ALA A 135 -3.89 -0.28 -22.89
CA ALA A 135 -3.03 0.36 -23.88
C ALA A 135 -1.99 -0.65 -24.40
N VAL A 136 -1.74 -0.65 -25.68
CA VAL A 136 -0.70 -1.46 -26.33
C VAL A 136 0.29 -0.52 -26.98
N THR A 137 1.58 -0.71 -26.70
CA THR A 137 2.68 0.08 -27.26
C THR A 137 3.75 -0.83 -27.85
N GLY A 138 4.72 -0.28 -28.57
CA GLY A 138 5.77 -1.07 -29.23
C GLY A 138 5.37 -1.50 -30.64
N GLY A 139 6.04 -2.52 -31.18
CA GLY A 139 5.83 -2.99 -32.54
C GLY A 139 6.42 -2.09 -33.62
N PRO A 140 6.16 -2.40 -34.91
CA PRO A 140 6.66 -1.62 -36.05
C PRO A 140 6.04 -0.21 -36.11
N SER A 141 6.78 0.76 -36.66
CA SER A 141 6.28 2.12 -36.85
C SER A 141 5.06 2.16 -37.78
N GLY A 142 4.05 2.95 -37.40
CA GLY A 142 2.80 3.06 -38.17
C GLY A 142 1.73 2.02 -37.86
N PHE A 143 1.98 1.13 -36.91
CA PHE A 143 1.01 0.14 -36.48
C PHE A 143 -0.03 0.76 -35.53
N SER A 144 -1.33 0.42 -35.73
CA SER A 144 -2.39 0.84 -34.82
C SER A 144 -2.40 -0.05 -33.57
N HIS A 145 -2.19 0.58 -32.42
CA HIS A 145 -2.04 -0.10 -31.13
C HIS A 145 -3.34 -0.20 -30.33
N THR A 146 -4.47 0.27 -30.86
CA THR A 146 -5.74 0.20 -30.14
C THR A 146 -6.28 -1.22 -30.12
N PRO A 147 -6.40 -1.87 -28.96
CA PRO A 147 -7.03 -3.18 -28.86
C PRO A 147 -8.54 -3.06 -29.02
N GLU A 148 -9.17 -4.11 -29.55
CA GLU A 148 -10.62 -4.22 -29.63
C GLU A 148 -11.14 -4.77 -28.31
N LYS A 149 -12.08 -4.07 -27.68
CA LYS A 149 -12.78 -4.55 -26.48
C LYS A 149 -13.92 -5.46 -26.92
N LEU A 150 -13.84 -6.75 -26.58
CA LEU A 150 -14.85 -7.75 -26.93
C LEU A 150 -15.99 -7.82 -25.93
N SER A 151 -15.68 -7.63 -24.62
CA SER A 151 -16.63 -7.62 -23.51
C SER A 151 -16.10 -6.70 -22.40
N SER A 152 -16.79 -6.63 -21.26
CA SER A 152 -16.29 -5.92 -20.06
C SER A 152 -14.87 -6.35 -19.69
N ASP A 153 -14.57 -7.65 -19.88
CA ASP A 153 -13.43 -8.33 -19.29
C ASP A 153 -12.46 -8.94 -20.32
N THR A 154 -12.66 -8.65 -21.60
CA THR A 154 -11.84 -9.22 -22.66
C THR A 154 -11.48 -8.20 -23.72
N TRP A 155 -10.20 -8.11 -24.01
CA TRP A 155 -9.62 -7.33 -25.10
C TRP A 155 -8.83 -8.24 -26.02
N LYS A 156 -8.85 -7.94 -27.34
CA LYS A 156 -8.01 -8.60 -28.33
C LYS A 156 -7.31 -7.61 -29.24
N LYS A 157 -6.18 -8.02 -29.78
CA LYS A 157 -5.51 -7.38 -30.89
C LYS A 157 -5.03 -8.44 -31.86
N GLU A 158 -5.39 -8.27 -33.12
CA GLU A 158 -5.02 -9.16 -34.21
C GLU A 158 -4.12 -8.45 -35.22
N ASN A 159 -3.60 -9.21 -36.18
CA ASN A 159 -2.69 -8.76 -37.22
C ASN A 159 -1.39 -8.16 -36.66
N LEU A 160 -0.88 -8.78 -35.58
CA LEU A 160 0.39 -8.40 -34.98
C LEU A 160 1.54 -8.92 -35.84
N GLN A 161 2.53 -8.06 -36.06
CA GLN A 161 3.80 -8.41 -36.67
C GLN A 161 4.77 -8.92 -35.60
N ALA A 162 5.77 -9.70 -35.99
CA ALA A 162 6.81 -10.15 -35.07
C ALA A 162 7.58 -8.95 -34.51
N ALA A 163 7.33 -8.62 -33.25
CA ALA A 163 7.94 -7.52 -32.50
C ALA A 163 7.71 -7.68 -31.01
N THR A 164 8.37 -6.84 -30.22
CA THR A 164 8.05 -6.70 -28.80
C THR A 164 6.91 -5.68 -28.64
N TYR A 165 5.92 -6.05 -27.87
CA TYR A 165 4.80 -5.19 -27.48
C TYR A 165 4.75 -5.09 -25.97
N THR A 166 4.30 -3.94 -25.48
CA THR A 166 4.00 -3.72 -24.06
C THR A 166 2.50 -3.50 -23.94
N VAL A 167 1.86 -4.24 -23.05
CA VAL A 167 0.43 -4.14 -22.74
C VAL A 167 0.29 -3.60 -21.36
N CYS A 168 -0.23 -2.39 -21.21
CA CYS A 168 -0.46 -1.76 -19.92
C CYS A 168 -1.96 -1.63 -19.63
N ILE A 169 -2.32 -1.93 -18.39
CA ILE A 169 -3.69 -1.89 -17.89
C ILE A 169 -3.75 -0.84 -16.79
N THR A 170 -4.70 0.06 -16.89
CA THR A 170 -5.01 1.07 -15.88
C THR A 170 -6.47 0.95 -15.46
N SER A 171 -6.81 1.48 -14.29
CA SER A 171 -8.17 1.49 -13.77
C SER A 171 -8.61 2.92 -13.45
N GLU A 172 -9.87 3.26 -13.75
CA GLU A 172 -10.47 4.53 -13.30
C GLU A 172 -10.81 4.48 -11.80
N TYR A 173 -11.02 3.28 -11.25
CA TYR A 173 -11.34 3.09 -9.84
C TYR A 173 -10.11 3.27 -8.93
N MET A 174 -8.96 2.76 -9.37
CA MET A 174 -7.68 2.84 -8.66
C MET A 174 -6.76 3.81 -9.40
N SER A 175 -6.71 5.07 -8.97
CA SER A 175 -6.04 6.17 -9.69
C SER A 175 -4.54 5.98 -9.90
N ASN A 176 -3.90 5.14 -9.09
CA ASN A 176 -2.46 4.87 -9.16
C ASN A 176 -2.14 3.46 -9.70
N PHE A 177 -3.16 2.70 -10.09
CA PHE A 177 -2.96 1.35 -10.60
C PHE A 177 -2.51 1.37 -12.06
N GLU A 178 -1.36 0.77 -12.33
CA GLU A 178 -0.87 0.44 -13.68
C GLU A 178 -0.11 -0.89 -13.62
N GLN A 179 -0.57 -1.86 -14.40
CA GLN A 179 0.13 -3.13 -14.58
C GLN A 179 0.48 -3.33 -16.05
N CYS A 180 1.76 -3.62 -16.34
CA CYS A 180 2.27 -3.83 -17.68
C CYS A 180 2.87 -5.24 -17.86
N PHE A 181 2.71 -5.81 -19.08
CA PHE A 181 3.20 -7.11 -19.52
C PHE A 181 4.12 -6.96 -20.72
#